data_d8d5b9afb9bd9ab1b23f2d359e91d750
#
_entry.id   d8d5b9afb9bd9ab1b23f2d359e91d750
#
_cell.length_a   1.000
_cell.length_b   1.000
_cell.length_c   1.000
_cell.angle_alpha   90.00
_cell.angle_beta   90.00
_cell.angle_gamma   90.00
#
_symmetry.space_group_name_H-M   'P 1'
#
loop_
_entity.id
_entity.type
_entity.pdbx_description
1 polymer ?
#
loop_
_entity_poly.entity_id
_entity_poly.type
_entity_poly.pdbx_seq_one_letter_code
_entity_poly.pdbx_strand_id
1 'polypeptide(L)'
;MSTISIKNLSFAYNGQDLLFDNVSLSLDSQWKLGLLGRNGRGKTTFLNIIQGKLDYSGKISANIDFEYFPQAISDKDNLTLYAIQDKFHVEQWELEKEFSQLQLDPKVLWQPFNTLSGGEQTKVLLALAFKNKNSFVLLDEPTNHLDAHTRQQVATYLNNKKQGFIITSHDRDFLNQVIDHTLVIEAQNIRLQQGDYARYEEQKAIEDKSNLAQNEKLKRSISQLKTSATQKKNWARSAEREKENNSHADKGFITAKATRVMKRSTTMQKRIESQIKDKEGLLTNIETITPLSINFQTSHHQDILNVEKLTLAYPGYDSLFKPISFNLKQGQQVVLKGDNGSGKSSLIRAILKQDDIKIIDGNISLASNLKISYLQQLEDNNTDNLKQFAEHHHLEYNELLNILHKLGVERNTFTNRICDLSAGQKKKVFLAKSLLEPANLYLWDEPLNYLDTFNQDQIIELIKTYRPTMLIIEHDSRFIDEIDAEVVELQKP
;
A
#
# COMPACT_ATOMS: atom_id res chain seq x y z
N MET A 1 13.69 -24.37 21.62
CA MET A 1 13.02 -23.34 20.82
C MET A 1 13.82 -22.07 20.97
N SER A 2 14.27 -21.49 19.86
CA SER A 2 15.03 -20.23 19.90
C SER A 2 14.02 -19.08 19.90
N THR A 3 14.21 -18.13 20.81
CA THR A 3 13.35 -16.97 20.95
C THR A 3 14.09 -15.73 20.51
N ILE A 4 13.47 -14.89 19.68
CA ILE A 4 13.95 -13.57 19.30
C ILE A 4 13.31 -12.59 20.26
N SER A 5 14.11 -11.95 21.12
CA SER A 5 13.63 -11.00 22.13
C SER A 5 14.06 -9.58 21.78
N ILE A 6 13.08 -8.71 21.61
CA ILE A 6 13.24 -7.28 21.35
C ILE A 6 12.79 -6.54 22.61
N LYS A 7 13.63 -5.67 23.18
CA LYS A 7 13.35 -4.92 24.43
C LYS A 7 13.62 -3.43 24.22
N ASN A 8 12.61 -2.63 24.49
CA ASN A 8 12.65 -1.16 24.50
C ASN A 8 13.25 -0.57 23.22
N LEU A 9 12.87 -1.14 22.06
CA LEU A 9 13.34 -0.68 20.76
C LEU A 9 12.76 0.69 20.45
N SER A 10 13.64 1.67 20.25
CA SER A 10 13.26 3.00 19.74
C SER A 10 14.17 3.39 18.58
N PHE A 11 13.57 3.97 17.54
CA PHE A 11 14.29 4.36 16.35
C PHE A 11 13.68 5.60 15.69
N ALA A 12 14.54 6.49 15.19
CA ALA A 12 14.20 7.60 14.32
C ALA A 12 15.30 7.79 13.27
N TYR A 13 14.94 8.22 12.07
CA TYR A 13 15.92 8.72 11.11
C TYR A 13 16.39 10.12 11.53
N ASN A 14 17.62 10.49 11.17
CA ASN A 14 18.20 11.78 11.53
C ASN A 14 17.28 12.94 11.13
N GLY A 15 16.85 13.73 12.13
CA GLY A 15 16.00 14.91 11.93
C GLY A 15 14.52 14.61 11.69
N GLN A 16 14.07 13.36 11.90
CA GLN A 16 12.67 12.96 11.77
C GLN A 16 12.08 12.55 13.13
N ASP A 17 10.75 12.48 13.17
CA ASP A 17 10.01 11.97 14.33
C ASP A 17 10.32 10.49 14.59
N LEU A 18 10.06 10.04 15.83
CA LEU A 18 10.22 8.63 16.20
C LEU A 18 9.35 7.73 15.31
N LEU A 19 9.98 6.76 14.68
CA LEU A 19 9.31 5.73 13.90
C LEU A 19 8.83 4.57 14.79
N PHE A 20 9.69 4.19 15.77
CA PHE A 20 9.36 3.22 16.81
C PHE A 20 9.66 3.82 18.17
N ASP A 21 8.76 3.62 19.15
CA ASP A 21 8.91 4.12 20.50
C ASP A 21 8.70 3.00 21.53
N ASN A 22 9.79 2.61 22.19
CA ASN A 22 9.80 1.66 23.31
C ASN A 22 9.12 0.31 23.01
N VAL A 23 9.30 -0.22 21.79
CA VAL A 23 8.70 -1.48 21.35
C VAL A 23 9.37 -2.67 22.03
N SER A 24 8.56 -3.56 22.62
CA SER A 24 9.05 -4.79 23.24
C SER A 24 8.23 -5.99 22.75
N LEU A 25 8.93 -6.99 22.18
CA LEU A 25 8.33 -8.17 21.54
C LEU A 25 9.13 -9.43 21.88
N SER A 26 8.45 -10.57 21.91
CA SER A 26 9.06 -11.89 22.00
C SER A 26 8.48 -12.77 20.89
N LEU A 27 9.33 -13.20 19.97
CA LEU A 27 8.95 -14.00 18.80
C LEU A 27 9.57 -15.38 18.88
N ASP A 28 8.82 -16.40 18.51
CA ASP A 28 9.37 -17.75 18.35
C ASP A 28 10.01 -17.90 16.97
N SER A 29 11.16 -18.54 16.92
CA SER A 29 11.92 -18.78 15.67
C SER A 29 11.23 -19.74 14.69
N GLN A 30 10.08 -20.32 15.04
CA GLN A 30 9.32 -21.18 14.16
C GLN A 30 8.04 -20.49 13.61
N TRP A 31 7.70 -19.32 14.12
CA TRP A 31 6.49 -18.62 13.67
C TRP A 31 6.64 -18.05 12.26
N LYS A 32 5.55 -18.10 11.52
CA LYS A 32 5.40 -17.50 10.20
C LYS A 32 4.66 -16.19 10.33
N LEU A 33 5.40 -15.10 10.42
CA LEU A 33 4.88 -13.80 10.81
C LEU A 33 4.64 -12.91 9.59
N GLY A 34 3.42 -12.41 9.42
CA GLY A 34 3.10 -11.35 8.47
C GLY A 34 3.36 -9.97 9.08
N LEU A 35 4.25 -9.17 8.50
CA LEU A 35 4.51 -7.80 8.93
C LEU A 35 3.60 -6.83 8.19
N LEU A 36 2.57 -6.35 8.88
CA LEU A 36 1.50 -5.53 8.33
C LEU A 36 1.68 -4.06 8.71
N GLY A 37 1.21 -3.17 7.86
CA GLY A 37 1.22 -1.72 8.08
C GLY A 37 1.24 -0.94 6.78
N ARG A 38 0.84 0.32 6.83
CA ARG A 38 0.83 1.21 5.64
C ARG A 38 2.25 1.44 5.11
N ASN A 39 2.35 1.83 3.85
CA ASN A 39 3.61 2.25 3.26
C ASN A 39 4.16 3.48 4.00
N GLY A 40 5.48 3.48 4.24
CA GLY A 40 6.16 4.53 5.03
C GLY A 40 6.12 4.31 6.57
N ARG A 41 5.39 3.32 7.10
CA ARG A 41 5.34 3.03 8.55
C ARG A 41 6.55 2.25 9.08
N GLY A 42 7.55 1.98 8.24
CA GLY A 42 8.82 1.40 8.69
C GLY A 42 8.91 -0.12 8.62
N LYS A 43 8.12 -0.80 7.76
CA LYS A 43 8.24 -2.27 7.57
C LYS A 43 9.67 -2.69 7.22
N THR A 44 10.21 -2.18 6.12
CA THR A 44 11.59 -2.45 5.69
C THR A 44 12.62 -1.94 6.71
N THR A 45 12.35 -0.81 7.39
CA THR A 45 13.21 -0.29 8.46
C THR A 45 13.29 -1.27 9.64
N PHE A 46 12.16 -1.84 10.06
CA PHE A 46 12.12 -2.85 11.11
C PHE A 46 12.91 -4.10 10.73
N LEU A 47 12.77 -4.59 9.48
CA LEU A 47 13.56 -5.70 8.98
C LEU A 47 15.08 -5.39 8.98
N ASN A 48 15.45 -4.16 8.59
CA ASN A 48 16.85 -3.72 8.61
C ASN A 48 17.42 -3.58 10.04
N ILE A 49 16.60 -3.14 11.00
CA ILE A 49 17.00 -3.08 12.41
C ILE A 49 17.26 -4.49 12.95
N ILE A 50 16.38 -5.47 12.67
CA ILE A 50 16.56 -6.87 13.10
C ILE A 50 17.86 -7.45 12.52
N GLN A 51 18.25 -7.08 11.31
CA GLN A 51 19.52 -7.48 10.68
C GLN A 51 20.73 -6.77 11.29
N GLY A 52 20.56 -5.78 12.15
CA GLY A 52 21.67 -4.96 12.67
C GLY A 52 22.27 -4.00 11.64
N LYS A 53 21.55 -3.67 10.56
CA LYS A 53 22.02 -2.71 9.53
C LYS A 53 21.81 -1.24 9.92
N LEU A 54 20.99 -0.98 10.93
CA LEU A 54 20.66 0.34 11.42
C LEU A 54 20.91 0.42 12.92
N ASP A 55 21.49 1.51 13.38
CA ASP A 55 21.68 1.79 14.80
C ASP A 55 20.35 2.15 15.47
N TYR A 56 20.06 1.56 16.61
CA TYR A 56 18.82 1.75 17.35
C TYR A 56 19.06 1.81 18.87
N SER A 57 18.11 2.35 19.63
CA SER A 57 18.09 2.27 21.09
C SER A 57 17.32 1.01 21.52
N GLY A 58 17.78 0.38 22.60
CA GLY A 58 17.18 -0.85 23.11
C GLY A 58 18.08 -2.07 22.89
N LYS A 59 17.50 -3.28 22.94
CA LYS A 59 18.26 -4.52 22.80
C LYS A 59 17.48 -5.56 22.01
N ILE A 60 18.11 -6.12 20.99
CA ILE A 60 17.64 -7.33 20.27
C ILE A 60 18.57 -8.48 20.67
N SER A 61 17.99 -9.61 21.09
CA SER A 61 18.72 -10.81 21.46
C SER A 61 18.12 -12.01 20.72
N ALA A 62 18.93 -12.66 19.91
CA ALA A 62 18.55 -13.85 19.16
C ALA A 62 19.75 -14.82 19.12
N ASN A 63 19.48 -16.12 19.24
CA ASN A 63 20.47 -17.19 19.05
C ASN A 63 20.28 -17.86 17.69
N ILE A 64 19.99 -17.07 16.67
CA ILE A 64 19.70 -17.52 15.31
C ILE A 64 20.16 -16.43 14.33
N ASP A 65 20.69 -16.85 13.19
CA ASP A 65 21.11 -15.93 12.13
C ASP A 65 19.89 -15.44 11.33
N PHE A 66 19.99 -14.21 10.79
CA PHE A 66 18.95 -13.63 9.96
C PHE A 66 19.38 -13.63 8.50
N GLU A 67 18.57 -14.21 7.64
CA GLU A 67 18.71 -14.14 6.18
C GLU A 67 17.66 -13.18 5.60
N TYR A 68 18.06 -12.34 4.65
CA TYR A 68 17.18 -11.33 4.08
C TYR A 68 16.91 -11.60 2.60
N PHE A 69 15.69 -11.40 2.19
CA PHE A 69 15.26 -11.41 0.81
C PHE A 69 14.64 -10.04 0.46
N PRO A 70 14.94 -9.46 -0.74
CA PRO A 70 15.85 -9.98 -1.76
C PRO A 70 17.32 -9.66 -1.51
N GLN A 71 18.18 -10.65 -1.74
CA GLN A 71 19.62 -10.41 -1.75
C GLN A 71 20.04 -9.67 -3.01
N ALA A 72 20.97 -8.74 -2.89
CA ALA A 72 21.53 -8.03 -4.03
C ALA A 72 22.56 -8.91 -4.74
N ILE A 73 22.33 -9.19 -6.02
CA ILE A 73 23.28 -9.82 -6.93
C ILE A 73 24.13 -8.75 -7.59
N SER A 74 25.46 -8.86 -7.49
CA SER A 74 26.40 -7.83 -7.95
C SER A 74 26.55 -7.84 -9.45
N ASP A 75 26.79 -9.02 -10.04
CA ASP A 75 26.96 -9.22 -11.48
C ASP A 75 25.79 -10.02 -12.05
N LYS A 76 24.81 -9.29 -12.61
CA LYS A 76 23.61 -9.91 -13.18
C LYS A 76 23.82 -10.47 -14.60
N ASP A 77 24.89 -10.08 -15.25
CA ASP A 77 25.23 -10.55 -16.61
C ASP A 77 25.96 -11.90 -16.59
N ASN A 78 26.47 -12.29 -15.42
CA ASN A 78 27.12 -13.59 -15.22
C ASN A 78 26.11 -14.73 -15.06
N LEU A 79 26.57 -15.97 -15.25
CA LEU A 79 25.76 -17.16 -15.00
C LEU A 79 25.25 -17.16 -13.55
N THR A 80 23.98 -17.48 -13.37
CA THR A 80 23.27 -17.37 -12.08
C THR A 80 24.02 -18.06 -10.95
N LEU A 81 24.59 -19.25 -11.18
CA LEU A 81 25.38 -19.96 -10.17
C LEU A 81 26.59 -19.13 -9.72
N TYR A 82 27.37 -18.63 -10.66
CA TYR A 82 28.59 -17.86 -10.33
C TYR A 82 28.27 -16.50 -9.75
N ALA A 83 27.24 -15.84 -10.26
CA ALA A 83 26.75 -14.57 -9.72
C ALA A 83 26.32 -14.68 -8.24
N ILE A 84 25.78 -15.85 -7.85
CA ILE A 84 25.45 -16.14 -6.45
C ILE A 84 26.71 -16.48 -5.63
N GLN A 85 27.57 -17.35 -6.16
CA GLN A 85 28.77 -17.83 -5.46
C GLN A 85 29.82 -16.73 -5.23
N ASP A 86 29.83 -15.68 -6.04
CA ASP A 86 30.70 -14.51 -5.84
C ASP A 86 30.52 -13.85 -4.47
N LYS A 87 29.32 -13.89 -3.93
CA LYS A 87 28.98 -13.22 -2.67
C LYS A 87 28.58 -14.18 -1.55
N PHE A 88 28.02 -15.32 -1.90
CA PHE A 88 27.45 -16.26 -0.95
C PHE A 88 28.14 -17.62 -1.03
N HIS A 89 28.57 -18.14 0.11
CA HIS A 89 29.06 -19.52 0.20
C HIS A 89 27.86 -20.47 0.11
N VAL A 90 27.64 -21.02 -1.08
CA VAL A 90 26.56 -21.98 -1.37
C VAL A 90 27.04 -22.99 -2.40
N GLU A 91 26.74 -24.25 -2.14
CA GLU A 91 26.99 -25.34 -3.08
C GLU A 91 25.81 -25.49 -4.05
N GLN A 92 26.11 -25.90 -5.30
CA GLN A 92 25.10 -26.08 -6.33
C GLN A 92 23.95 -26.99 -5.87
N TRP A 93 24.27 -28.11 -5.22
CA TRP A 93 23.26 -29.07 -4.78
C TRP A 93 22.31 -28.51 -3.70
N GLU A 94 22.73 -27.53 -2.92
CA GLU A 94 21.88 -26.86 -1.93
C GLU A 94 20.77 -26.05 -2.63
N LEU A 95 21.16 -25.32 -3.68
CA LEU A 95 20.20 -24.57 -4.52
C LEU A 95 19.26 -25.52 -5.28
N GLU A 96 19.78 -26.58 -5.90
CA GLU A 96 18.97 -27.54 -6.64
C GLU A 96 17.93 -28.25 -5.78
N LYS A 97 18.26 -28.51 -4.51
CA LYS A 97 17.33 -29.06 -3.54
C LYS A 97 16.15 -28.09 -3.27
N GLU A 98 16.44 -26.81 -3.11
CA GLU A 98 15.40 -25.80 -2.93
C GLU A 98 14.61 -25.56 -4.23
N PHE A 99 15.28 -25.58 -5.38
CA PHE A 99 14.64 -25.48 -6.70
C PHE A 99 13.61 -26.60 -6.95
N SER A 100 13.91 -27.82 -6.54
CA SER A 100 12.96 -28.94 -6.61
C SER A 100 11.66 -28.61 -5.84
N GLN A 101 11.73 -27.99 -4.69
CA GLN A 101 10.57 -27.60 -3.90
C GLN A 101 9.83 -26.40 -4.51
N LEU A 102 10.55 -25.49 -5.18
CA LEU A 102 10.02 -24.31 -5.88
C LEU A 102 9.55 -24.63 -7.32
N GLN A 103 9.66 -25.89 -7.74
CA GLN A 103 9.36 -26.31 -9.13
C GLN A 103 10.11 -25.43 -10.15
N LEU A 104 11.41 -25.19 -9.91
CA LEU A 104 12.29 -24.43 -10.79
C LEU A 104 13.28 -25.38 -11.48
N ASP A 105 13.42 -25.24 -12.81
CA ASP A 105 14.37 -26.06 -13.59
C ASP A 105 15.81 -25.68 -13.17
N PRO A 106 16.65 -26.62 -12.75
CA PRO A 106 18.07 -26.36 -12.43
C PRO A 106 18.87 -25.72 -13.57
N LYS A 107 18.43 -25.83 -14.80
CA LYS A 107 19.07 -25.17 -15.96
C LYS A 107 19.20 -23.66 -15.82
N VAL A 108 18.35 -23.00 -15.02
CA VAL A 108 18.44 -21.54 -14.74
C VAL A 108 19.76 -21.15 -14.12
N LEU A 109 20.47 -22.07 -13.42
CA LEU A 109 21.80 -21.85 -12.87
C LEU A 109 22.86 -21.54 -13.94
N TRP A 110 22.64 -22.02 -15.15
CA TRP A 110 23.54 -21.91 -16.30
C TRP A 110 23.11 -20.84 -17.30
N GLN A 111 22.16 -19.97 -16.89
CA GLN A 111 21.74 -18.80 -17.66
C GLN A 111 22.19 -17.53 -16.92
N PRO A 112 22.44 -16.41 -17.64
CA PRO A 112 22.69 -15.13 -17.00
C PRO A 112 21.49 -14.70 -16.14
N PHE A 113 21.75 -14.18 -14.94
CA PHE A 113 20.68 -13.85 -14.00
C PHE A 113 19.69 -12.80 -14.55
N ASN A 114 20.16 -11.84 -15.36
CA ASN A 114 19.34 -10.82 -15.99
C ASN A 114 18.40 -11.38 -17.09
N THR A 115 18.67 -12.57 -17.65
CA THR A 115 17.84 -13.21 -18.68
C THR A 115 16.69 -14.03 -18.08
N LEU A 116 16.74 -14.31 -16.78
CA LEU A 116 15.68 -15.03 -16.09
C LEU A 116 14.42 -14.15 -16.00
N SER A 117 13.25 -14.77 -16.10
CA SER A 117 12.00 -14.11 -15.81
C SER A 117 11.94 -13.61 -14.36
N GLY A 118 11.13 -12.57 -14.04
CA GLY A 118 11.00 -12.05 -12.69
C GLY A 118 10.58 -13.12 -11.66
N GLY A 119 9.72 -14.07 -12.07
CA GLY A 119 9.33 -15.21 -11.24
C GLY A 119 10.48 -16.19 -10.97
N GLU A 120 11.31 -16.49 -11.96
CA GLU A 120 12.50 -17.32 -11.80
C GLU A 120 13.55 -16.64 -10.93
N GLN A 121 13.81 -15.34 -11.13
CA GLN A 121 14.71 -14.57 -10.28
C GLN A 121 14.25 -14.62 -8.81
N THR A 122 12.97 -14.42 -8.57
CA THR A 122 12.39 -14.49 -7.22
C THR A 122 12.57 -15.88 -6.60
N LYS A 123 12.31 -16.95 -7.34
CA LYS A 123 12.51 -18.32 -6.86
C LYS A 123 13.99 -18.63 -6.56
N VAL A 124 14.91 -18.16 -7.40
CA VAL A 124 16.36 -18.29 -7.15
C VAL A 124 16.77 -17.58 -5.86
N LEU A 125 16.30 -16.35 -5.65
CA LEU A 125 16.61 -15.59 -4.45
C LEU A 125 15.93 -16.17 -3.20
N LEU A 126 14.73 -16.75 -3.32
CA LEU A 126 14.08 -17.48 -2.22
C LEU A 126 14.88 -18.73 -1.85
N ALA A 127 15.33 -19.53 -2.84
CA ALA A 127 16.18 -20.68 -2.59
C ALA A 127 17.47 -20.28 -1.82
N LEU A 128 18.08 -19.17 -2.22
CA LEU A 128 19.26 -18.62 -1.54
C LEU A 128 18.95 -18.19 -0.10
N ALA A 129 17.80 -17.57 0.15
CA ALA A 129 17.41 -17.13 1.49
C ALA A 129 17.11 -18.31 2.44
N PHE A 130 16.62 -19.44 1.92
CA PHE A 130 16.29 -20.64 2.69
C PHE A 130 17.38 -21.72 2.70
N LYS A 131 18.59 -21.43 2.14
CA LYS A 131 19.71 -22.38 2.11
C LYS A 131 20.14 -22.90 3.50
N ASN A 132 20.15 -22.00 4.49
CA ASN A 132 20.55 -22.32 5.85
C ASN A 132 19.33 -22.69 6.70
N LYS A 133 19.25 -23.96 7.11
CA LYS A 133 18.10 -24.46 7.90
C LYS A 133 18.00 -23.88 9.32
N ASN A 134 19.05 -23.31 9.84
CA ASN A 134 19.12 -22.76 11.19
C ASN A 134 19.03 -21.23 11.21
N SER A 135 18.56 -20.60 10.13
CA SER A 135 18.33 -19.16 10.05
C SER A 135 16.84 -18.81 10.17
N PHE A 136 16.57 -17.59 10.55
CA PHE A 136 15.26 -16.96 10.51
C PHE A 136 15.20 -16.01 9.30
N VAL A 137 14.23 -16.18 8.43
CA VAL A 137 14.22 -15.49 7.13
C VAL A 137 13.37 -14.24 7.18
N LEU A 138 13.87 -13.14 6.64
CA LEU A 138 13.19 -11.85 6.51
C LEU A 138 12.87 -11.62 5.04
N LEU A 139 11.58 -11.70 4.68
CA LEU A 139 11.08 -11.62 3.31
C LEU A 139 10.43 -10.26 3.07
N ASP A 140 11.07 -9.41 2.29
CA ASP A 140 10.52 -8.09 1.95
C ASP A 140 9.91 -8.10 0.55
N GLU A 141 8.57 -8.12 0.48
CA GLU A 141 7.76 -8.12 -0.73
C GLU A 141 8.11 -9.21 -1.77
N PRO A 142 8.15 -10.51 -1.40
CA PRO A 142 8.53 -11.58 -2.33
C PRO A 142 7.46 -11.89 -3.38
N THR A 143 6.28 -11.32 -3.28
CA THR A 143 5.16 -11.53 -4.21
C THR A 143 5.13 -10.54 -5.38
N ASN A 144 5.97 -9.51 -5.34
CA ASN A 144 6.04 -8.53 -6.41
C ASN A 144 6.44 -9.18 -7.75
N HIS A 145 5.75 -8.81 -8.82
CA HIS A 145 5.96 -9.31 -10.19
C HIS A 145 5.69 -10.80 -10.41
N LEU A 146 5.06 -11.50 -9.44
CA LEU A 146 4.67 -12.89 -9.61
C LEU A 146 3.28 -12.99 -10.24
N ASP A 147 3.15 -13.85 -11.23
CA ASP A 147 1.83 -14.27 -11.72
C ASP A 147 1.14 -15.20 -10.70
N ALA A 148 -0.15 -15.46 -10.91
CA ALA A 148 -0.95 -16.25 -9.98
C ALA A 148 -0.39 -17.68 -9.78
N HIS A 149 0.13 -18.31 -10.84
CA HIS A 149 0.70 -19.66 -10.77
C HIS A 149 1.99 -19.69 -9.95
N THR A 150 2.93 -18.80 -10.23
CA THR A 150 4.20 -18.69 -9.48
C THR A 150 3.96 -18.31 -8.01
N ARG A 151 2.99 -17.43 -7.75
CA ARG A 151 2.57 -17.04 -6.39
C ARG A 151 2.08 -18.25 -5.59
N GLN A 152 1.25 -19.11 -6.19
CA GLN A 152 0.78 -20.33 -5.55
C GLN A 152 1.91 -21.32 -5.27
N GLN A 153 2.87 -21.44 -6.17
CA GLN A 153 4.06 -22.28 -5.95
C GLN A 153 4.90 -21.77 -4.76
N VAL A 154 5.13 -20.45 -4.69
CA VAL A 154 5.85 -19.81 -3.58
C VAL A 154 5.09 -19.98 -2.26
N ALA A 155 3.75 -19.82 -2.25
CA ALA A 155 2.94 -20.05 -1.06
C ALA A 155 3.06 -21.50 -0.56
N THR A 156 2.98 -22.46 -1.46
CA THR A 156 3.14 -23.90 -1.14
C THR A 156 4.55 -24.18 -0.58
N TYR A 157 5.57 -23.59 -1.18
CA TYR A 157 6.95 -23.70 -0.73
C TYR A 157 7.13 -23.17 0.71
N LEU A 158 6.66 -21.96 1.00
CA LEU A 158 6.75 -21.34 2.32
C LEU A 158 5.95 -22.11 3.38
N ASN A 159 4.80 -22.67 3.01
CA ASN A 159 4.01 -23.51 3.91
C ASN A 159 4.73 -24.81 4.31
N ASN A 160 5.52 -25.37 3.43
CA ASN A 160 6.28 -26.58 3.69
C ASN A 160 7.56 -26.33 4.50
N LYS A 161 7.98 -25.07 4.69
CA LYS A 161 9.15 -24.74 5.52
C LYS A 161 8.85 -24.89 7.00
N LYS A 162 9.79 -25.49 7.73
CA LYS A 162 9.79 -25.58 9.18
C LYS A 162 10.43 -24.37 9.86
N GLN A 163 11.23 -23.62 9.13
CA GLN A 163 11.85 -22.38 9.58
C GLN A 163 10.80 -21.29 9.69
N GLY A 164 10.87 -20.50 10.76
CA GLY A 164 10.08 -19.29 10.84
C GLY A 164 10.64 -18.18 9.96
N PHE A 165 9.78 -17.24 9.69
CA PHE A 165 10.14 -16.06 8.91
C PHE A 165 9.22 -14.86 9.23
N ILE A 166 9.69 -13.67 8.91
CA ILE A 166 8.84 -12.48 8.80
C ILE A 166 8.66 -12.17 7.32
N ILE A 167 7.44 -11.94 6.88
CA ILE A 167 7.13 -11.59 5.50
C ILE A 167 6.33 -10.28 5.43
N THR A 168 6.74 -9.38 4.55
CA THR A 168 5.90 -8.27 4.09
C THR A 168 5.29 -8.64 2.75
N SER A 169 4.02 -8.40 2.57
CA SER A 169 3.33 -8.50 1.28
C SER A 169 2.08 -7.64 1.31
N HIS A 170 1.68 -7.16 0.15
CA HIS A 170 0.40 -6.48 -0.06
C HIS A 170 -0.69 -7.41 -0.61
N ASP A 171 -0.34 -8.66 -0.85
CA ASP A 171 -1.26 -9.72 -1.30
C ASP A 171 -1.90 -10.41 -0.09
N ARG A 172 -3.18 -10.13 0.11
CA ARG A 172 -3.96 -10.64 1.25
C ARG A 172 -4.20 -12.15 1.18
N ASP A 173 -4.50 -12.66 -0.02
CA ASP A 173 -4.76 -14.08 -0.25
C ASP A 173 -3.50 -14.91 -0.02
N PHE A 174 -2.38 -14.40 -0.47
CA PHE A 174 -1.07 -15.01 -0.22
C PHE A 174 -0.73 -15.03 1.28
N LEU A 175 -0.91 -13.91 1.98
CA LEU A 175 -0.66 -13.84 3.42
C LEU A 175 -1.56 -14.82 4.19
N ASN A 176 -2.85 -14.90 3.86
CA ASN A 176 -3.78 -15.84 4.49
C ASN A 176 -3.35 -17.32 4.37
N GLN A 177 -2.67 -17.64 3.27
CA GLN A 177 -2.19 -19.01 3.05
C GLN A 177 -0.91 -19.33 3.83
N VAL A 178 -0.08 -18.33 4.14
CA VAL A 178 1.33 -18.56 4.50
C VAL A 178 1.63 -18.23 5.96
N ILE A 179 0.92 -17.28 6.58
CA ILE A 179 1.23 -16.81 7.93
C ILE A 179 0.34 -17.44 9.00
N ASP A 180 0.86 -17.57 10.21
CA ASP A 180 0.15 -18.04 11.41
C ASP A 180 0.08 -16.97 12.51
N HIS A 181 0.87 -15.91 12.40
CA HIS A 181 0.89 -14.75 13.29
C HIS A 181 1.03 -13.45 12.50
N THR A 182 0.55 -12.35 13.07
CA THR A 182 0.68 -11.02 12.48
C THR A 182 1.45 -10.08 13.40
N LEU A 183 2.37 -9.31 12.82
CA LEU A 183 3.05 -8.17 13.41
C LEU A 183 2.49 -6.91 12.77
N VAL A 184 1.76 -6.11 13.53
CA VAL A 184 1.07 -4.93 13.01
C VAL A 184 1.79 -3.67 13.47
N ILE A 185 2.29 -2.86 12.52
CA ILE A 185 2.88 -1.55 12.82
C ILE A 185 1.76 -0.51 12.83
N GLU A 186 1.41 -0.04 14.03
CA GLU A 186 0.42 1.02 14.26
C GLU A 186 1.07 2.21 14.94
N ALA A 187 1.01 3.38 14.28
CA ALA A 187 1.71 4.58 14.72
C ALA A 187 3.20 4.29 14.99
N GLN A 188 3.65 4.33 16.25
CA GLN A 188 5.03 4.13 16.68
C GLN A 188 5.24 2.79 17.41
N ASN A 189 4.22 1.92 17.41
CA ASN A 189 4.25 0.65 18.13
C ASN A 189 4.07 -0.54 17.18
N ILE A 190 4.48 -1.73 17.64
CA ILE A 190 4.28 -2.99 16.94
C ILE A 190 3.51 -3.94 17.85
N ARG A 191 2.38 -4.45 17.34
CA ARG A 191 1.54 -5.43 18.04
C ARG A 191 1.72 -6.80 17.43
N LEU A 192 1.88 -7.81 18.26
CA LEU A 192 1.85 -9.22 17.88
C LEU A 192 0.45 -9.77 18.12
N GLN A 193 -0.11 -10.43 17.10
CA GLN A 193 -1.39 -11.14 17.19
C GLN A 193 -1.24 -12.55 16.62
N GLN A 194 -1.96 -13.49 17.21
CA GLN A 194 -2.04 -14.85 16.70
C GLN A 194 -3.18 -14.95 15.67
N GLY A 195 -2.88 -15.50 14.51
CA GLY A 195 -3.82 -15.74 13.42
C GLY A 195 -3.29 -15.22 12.09
N ASP A 196 -4.00 -15.58 11.03
CA ASP A 196 -3.77 -15.14 9.67
C ASP A 196 -4.23 -13.70 9.42
N TYR A 197 -4.09 -13.25 8.18
CA TYR A 197 -4.49 -11.90 7.79
C TYR A 197 -6.00 -11.68 7.89
N ALA A 198 -6.83 -12.67 7.55
CA ALA A 198 -8.28 -12.55 7.60
C ALA A 198 -8.78 -12.34 9.05
N ARG A 199 -8.20 -13.07 9.99
CA ARG A 199 -8.51 -12.91 11.42
C ARG A 199 -8.09 -11.54 11.97
N TYR A 200 -6.94 -11.04 11.52
CA TYR A 200 -6.53 -9.68 11.85
C TYR A 200 -7.51 -8.64 11.31
N GLU A 201 -7.93 -8.78 10.04
CA GLU A 201 -8.86 -7.84 9.38
C GLU A 201 -10.23 -7.84 10.09
N GLU A 202 -10.74 -9.00 10.48
CA GLU A 202 -11.98 -9.12 11.25
C GLU A 202 -11.88 -8.44 12.62
N GLN A 203 -10.81 -8.71 13.37
CA GLN A 203 -10.59 -8.06 14.67
C GLN A 203 -10.45 -6.56 14.54
N LYS A 204 -9.70 -6.08 13.56
CA LYS A 204 -9.53 -4.66 13.29
C LYS A 204 -10.87 -3.99 12.95
N ALA A 205 -11.71 -4.61 12.14
CA ALA A 205 -13.04 -4.10 11.81
C ALA A 205 -13.94 -3.95 13.06
N ILE A 206 -13.87 -4.90 13.98
CA ILE A 206 -14.60 -4.84 15.26
C ILE A 206 -14.05 -3.71 16.16
N GLU A 207 -12.73 -3.62 16.30
CA GLU A 207 -12.07 -2.56 17.07
C GLU A 207 -12.37 -1.17 16.50
N ASP A 208 -12.27 -0.99 15.19
CA ASP A 208 -12.56 0.28 14.51
C ASP A 208 -14.02 0.70 14.70
N LYS A 209 -14.96 -0.24 14.57
CA LYS A 209 -16.38 0.02 14.84
C LYS A 209 -16.65 0.44 16.31
N SER A 210 -16.00 -0.21 17.25
CA SER A 210 -16.08 0.14 18.68
C SER A 210 -15.48 1.53 18.94
N ASN A 211 -14.30 1.79 18.39
CA ASN A 211 -13.59 3.06 18.52
C ASN A 211 -14.37 4.22 17.86
N LEU A 212 -15.00 4.01 16.71
CA LEU A 212 -15.89 4.99 16.06
C LEU A 212 -17.05 5.36 16.98
N ALA A 213 -17.74 4.37 17.55
CA ALA A 213 -18.85 4.61 18.46
C ALA A 213 -18.41 5.35 19.75
N GLN A 214 -17.22 5.04 20.28
CA GLN A 214 -16.63 5.77 21.41
C GLN A 214 -16.26 7.21 21.05
N ASN A 215 -15.60 7.40 19.91
CA ASN A 215 -15.24 8.71 19.41
C ASN A 215 -16.46 9.62 19.18
N GLU A 216 -17.57 9.08 18.66
CA GLU A 216 -18.82 9.85 18.53
C GLU A 216 -19.37 10.29 19.90
N LYS A 217 -19.39 9.38 20.91
CA LYS A 217 -19.81 9.72 22.25
C LYS A 217 -18.92 10.81 22.86
N LEU A 218 -17.59 10.68 22.69
CA LEU A 218 -16.62 11.69 23.17
C LEU A 218 -16.83 13.03 22.47
N LYS A 219 -16.98 13.06 21.14
CA LYS A 219 -17.24 14.28 20.36
C LYS A 219 -18.52 14.99 20.81
N ARG A 220 -19.62 14.24 21.03
CA ARG A 220 -20.89 14.79 21.57
C ARG A 220 -20.67 15.39 22.96
N SER A 221 -19.96 14.66 23.84
CA SER A 221 -19.64 15.17 25.20
C SER A 221 -18.75 16.43 25.18
N ILE A 222 -17.73 16.47 24.31
CA ILE A 222 -16.88 17.65 24.12
C ILE A 222 -17.71 18.83 23.60
N SER A 223 -18.61 18.62 22.63
CA SER A 223 -19.52 19.65 22.12
C SER A 223 -20.43 20.21 23.21
N GLN A 224 -21.03 19.35 24.07
CA GLN A 224 -21.85 19.77 25.20
C GLN A 224 -21.05 20.60 26.22
N LEU A 225 -19.81 20.20 26.52
CA LEU A 225 -18.93 20.96 27.40
C LEU A 225 -18.56 22.33 26.81
N LYS A 226 -18.25 22.39 25.49
CA LYS A 226 -17.97 23.65 24.78
C LYS A 226 -19.18 24.61 24.83
N THR A 227 -20.38 24.07 24.57
CA THR A 227 -21.63 24.86 24.67
C THR A 227 -21.88 25.36 26.05
N SER A 228 -21.72 24.50 27.09
CA SER A 228 -21.86 24.90 28.51
C SER A 228 -20.83 25.96 28.93
N ALA A 229 -19.60 25.86 28.43
CA ALA A 229 -18.56 26.88 28.70
C ALA A 229 -18.95 28.24 28.08
N THR A 230 -19.47 28.23 26.85
CA THR A 230 -19.91 29.45 26.15
C THR A 230 -21.10 30.10 26.86
N GLN A 231 -22.09 29.28 27.25
CA GLN A 231 -23.27 29.81 28.01
C GLN A 231 -22.85 30.46 29.35
N LYS A 232 -21.95 29.82 30.11
CA LYS A 232 -21.45 30.35 31.37
C LYS A 232 -20.60 31.60 31.18
N LYS A 233 -19.82 31.69 30.12
CA LYS A 233 -19.07 32.89 29.75
C LYS A 233 -20.01 34.05 29.42
N ASN A 234 -21.08 33.77 28.64
CA ASN A 234 -22.09 34.80 28.31
C ASN A 234 -22.85 35.27 29.55
N TRP A 235 -23.20 34.34 30.45
CA TRP A 235 -23.86 34.68 31.70
C TRP A 235 -22.96 35.58 32.60
N ALA A 236 -21.65 35.24 32.71
CA ALA A 236 -20.72 36.09 33.45
C ALA A 236 -20.57 37.50 32.84
N ARG A 237 -20.55 37.61 31.51
CA ARG A 237 -20.54 38.88 30.77
C ARG A 237 -21.82 39.70 30.97
N SER A 238 -22.99 39.05 31.02
CA SER A 238 -24.25 39.72 31.27
C SER A 238 -24.30 40.30 32.69
N ALA A 239 -23.79 39.55 33.70
CA ALA A 239 -23.69 40.02 35.08
C ALA A 239 -22.71 41.20 35.22
N GLU A 240 -21.71 41.31 34.38
CA GLU A 240 -20.76 42.43 34.33
C GLU A 240 -21.39 43.66 33.66
N ARG A 241 -22.20 43.51 32.61
CA ARG A 241 -22.96 44.62 31.98
C ARG A 241 -24.04 45.17 32.87
N GLU A 242 -24.72 44.34 33.67
CA GLU A 242 -25.69 44.82 34.69
C GLU A 242 -25.02 45.73 35.75
N LYS A 243 -23.73 45.54 36.04
CA LYS A 243 -22.92 46.38 36.91
C LYS A 243 -22.74 47.79 36.33
N GLU A 244 -22.56 47.92 35.01
CA GLU A 244 -22.35 49.22 34.35
C GLU A 244 -23.66 50.06 34.23
N ASN A 245 -24.80 49.38 34.13
CA ASN A 245 -26.09 50.03 33.88
C ASN A 245 -26.84 50.47 35.15
N ASN A 246 -26.39 50.06 36.37
CA ASN A 246 -27.14 50.39 37.60
C ASN A 246 -26.44 51.52 38.38
N SER A 247 -26.80 52.78 38.11
CA SER A 247 -26.18 53.99 38.70
C SER A 247 -26.64 54.31 40.12
N HIS A 248 -27.67 53.64 40.67
CA HIS A 248 -28.29 53.92 41.96
C HIS A 248 -28.09 52.84 43.05
N ALA A 249 -27.37 51.79 42.84
CA ALA A 249 -27.17 50.73 43.79
C ALA A 249 -25.77 50.82 44.49
N ASP A 250 -25.67 50.28 45.72
CA ASP A 250 -24.41 50.17 46.43
C ASP A 250 -23.30 49.53 45.65
N LYS A 251 -22.44 50.36 45.06
CA LYS A 251 -21.37 49.96 44.15
C LYS A 251 -20.39 48.95 44.79
N GLY A 252 -20.22 48.98 46.08
CA GLY A 252 -19.34 48.11 46.86
C GLY A 252 -19.85 46.64 46.83
N PHE A 253 -21.12 46.46 47.13
CA PHE A 253 -21.77 45.14 47.18
C PHE A 253 -21.88 44.49 45.79
N ILE A 254 -22.26 45.26 44.77
CA ILE A 254 -22.39 44.77 43.39
C ILE A 254 -21.02 44.40 42.83
N THR A 255 -19.96 45.19 43.11
CA THR A 255 -18.59 44.90 42.67
C THR A 255 -18.06 43.61 43.34
N ALA A 256 -18.28 43.42 44.64
CA ALA A 256 -17.88 42.22 45.36
C ALA A 256 -18.61 40.95 44.83
N LYS A 257 -19.91 41.07 44.52
CA LYS A 257 -20.74 40.01 43.96
C LYS A 257 -20.26 39.66 42.54
N ALA A 258 -20.04 40.65 41.66
CA ALA A 258 -19.53 40.46 40.29
C ALA A 258 -18.13 39.81 40.29
N THR A 259 -17.22 40.27 41.13
CA THR A 259 -15.86 39.70 41.29
C THR A 259 -15.92 38.23 41.75
N ARG A 260 -16.83 37.88 42.65
CA ARG A 260 -17.02 36.50 43.13
C ARG A 260 -17.61 35.59 42.02
N VAL A 261 -18.56 36.11 41.24
CA VAL A 261 -19.14 35.39 40.05
C VAL A 261 -18.06 35.20 39.00
N MET A 262 -17.29 36.23 38.69
CA MET A 262 -16.19 36.17 37.72
C MET A 262 -15.10 35.14 38.14
N LYS A 263 -14.70 35.16 39.41
CA LYS A 263 -13.73 34.19 39.94
C LYS A 263 -14.22 32.77 39.92
N ARG A 264 -15.52 32.53 40.17
CA ARG A 264 -16.17 31.20 40.00
C ARG A 264 -16.24 30.81 38.56
N SER A 265 -16.59 31.73 37.65
CA SER A 265 -16.64 31.48 36.21
C SER A 265 -15.28 31.08 35.63
N THR A 266 -14.21 31.80 35.96
CA THR A 266 -12.84 31.52 35.52
C THR A 266 -12.31 30.19 36.06
N THR A 267 -12.58 29.86 37.31
CA THR A 267 -12.18 28.53 37.85
C THR A 267 -12.93 27.39 37.18
N MET A 268 -14.22 27.57 36.90
CA MET A 268 -15.04 26.60 36.26
C MET A 268 -14.68 26.43 34.77
N GLN A 269 -14.31 27.53 34.09
CA GLN A 269 -13.83 27.52 32.70
C GLN A 269 -12.53 26.73 32.59
N LYS A 270 -11.55 26.94 33.47
CA LYS A 270 -10.31 26.15 33.55
C LYS A 270 -10.58 24.66 33.77
N ARG A 271 -11.59 24.32 34.61
CA ARG A 271 -12.01 22.93 34.82
C ARG A 271 -12.61 22.31 33.56
N ILE A 272 -13.47 23.03 32.85
CA ILE A 272 -14.08 22.55 31.60
C ILE A 272 -13.01 22.43 30.54
N GLU A 273 -12.08 23.35 30.41
CA GLU A 273 -10.95 23.26 29.46
C GLU A 273 -10.07 22.03 29.73
N SER A 274 -9.76 21.74 31.02
CA SER A 274 -9.04 20.52 31.39
C SER A 274 -9.85 19.26 30.97
N GLN A 275 -11.14 19.22 31.31
CA GLN A 275 -12.00 18.07 30.92
C GLN A 275 -12.12 17.89 29.40
N ILE A 276 -12.13 19.00 28.64
CA ILE A 276 -12.11 18.94 27.16
C ILE A 276 -10.78 18.36 26.70
N LYS A 277 -9.66 18.84 27.22
CA LYS A 277 -8.33 18.37 26.88
C LYS A 277 -8.15 16.87 27.22
N ASP A 278 -8.63 16.45 28.39
CA ASP A 278 -8.58 15.05 28.82
C ASP A 278 -9.41 14.17 27.87
N LYS A 279 -10.60 14.63 27.46
CA LYS A 279 -11.46 13.90 26.51
C LYS A 279 -10.93 13.93 25.08
N GLU A 280 -10.32 15.02 24.64
CA GLU A 280 -9.64 15.12 23.35
C GLU A 280 -8.44 14.15 23.30
N GLY A 281 -7.71 13.98 24.40
CA GLY A 281 -6.64 13.00 24.53
C GLY A 281 -7.10 11.52 24.50
N LEU A 282 -8.39 11.26 24.74
CA LEU A 282 -8.99 9.91 24.66
C LEU A 282 -9.53 9.58 23.25
N LEU A 283 -9.55 10.55 22.34
CA LEU A 283 -9.97 10.28 20.95
C LEU A 283 -8.95 9.39 20.27
N THR A 284 -9.38 8.21 19.88
CA THR A 284 -8.56 7.27 19.10
C THR A 284 -8.48 7.75 17.65
N ASN A 285 -7.27 7.82 17.13
CA ASN A 285 -7.06 8.15 15.72
C ASN A 285 -7.36 6.92 14.86
N ILE A 286 -8.58 6.87 14.30
CA ILE A 286 -8.99 5.79 13.41
C ILE A 286 -8.62 6.19 12.00
N GLU A 287 -7.90 5.32 11.31
CA GLU A 287 -7.58 5.50 9.91
C GLU A 287 -8.87 5.32 9.08
N THR A 288 -9.46 6.40 8.66
CA THR A 288 -10.63 6.38 7.75
C THR A 288 -10.16 6.46 6.31
N ILE A 289 -10.79 5.66 5.45
CA ILE A 289 -10.55 5.73 4.00
C ILE A 289 -10.94 7.12 3.51
N THR A 290 -9.94 7.90 3.09
CA THR A 290 -10.20 9.20 2.48
C THR A 290 -10.60 8.98 1.03
N PRO A 291 -11.81 9.41 0.60
CA PRO A 291 -12.28 9.13 -0.75
C PRO A 291 -11.39 9.81 -1.80
N LEU A 292 -11.04 9.05 -2.81
CA LEU A 292 -10.40 9.54 -4.02
C LEU A 292 -11.46 10.03 -5.02
N SER A 293 -11.05 10.81 -5.99
CA SER A 293 -11.88 11.24 -7.11
C SER A 293 -11.20 10.92 -8.42
N ILE A 294 -11.97 10.69 -9.47
CA ILE A 294 -11.50 10.40 -10.83
C ILE A 294 -12.22 11.34 -11.80
N ASN A 295 -11.49 11.87 -12.76
CA ASN A 295 -12.01 12.79 -13.76
C ASN A 295 -12.60 12.03 -14.98
N PHE A 296 -13.52 11.10 -14.70
CA PHE A 296 -14.17 10.29 -15.71
C PHE A 296 -15.16 11.11 -16.51
N GLN A 297 -15.04 11.07 -17.84
CA GLN A 297 -15.94 11.71 -18.78
C GLN A 297 -16.77 10.66 -19.52
N THR A 298 -18.09 10.82 -19.54
CA THR A 298 -18.98 9.95 -20.32
C THR A 298 -18.79 10.17 -21.81
N SER A 299 -18.85 9.09 -22.60
CA SER A 299 -18.85 9.15 -24.06
C SER A 299 -20.29 9.20 -24.58
N HIS A 300 -20.48 9.63 -25.83
CA HIS A 300 -21.77 9.49 -26.51
C HIS A 300 -22.00 8.07 -27.06
N HIS A 301 -20.95 7.25 -27.09
CA HIS A 301 -20.99 5.86 -27.58
C HIS A 301 -21.21 4.90 -26.41
N GLN A 302 -22.05 3.89 -26.60
CA GLN A 302 -22.22 2.81 -25.62
C GLN A 302 -21.09 1.78 -25.69
N ASP A 303 -20.70 1.40 -26.90
CA ASP A 303 -19.56 0.50 -27.13
C ASP A 303 -18.31 1.36 -27.28
N ILE A 304 -17.36 1.18 -26.35
CA ILE A 304 -16.15 2.00 -26.25
C ILE A 304 -14.98 1.31 -26.94
N LEU A 305 -14.82 0.00 -26.73
CA LEU A 305 -13.79 -0.83 -27.34
C LEU A 305 -14.38 -2.18 -27.71
N ASN A 306 -14.24 -2.57 -28.95
CA ASN A 306 -14.60 -3.90 -29.42
C ASN A 306 -13.37 -4.61 -29.99
N VAL A 307 -13.11 -5.83 -29.52
CA VAL A 307 -12.03 -6.71 -29.94
C VAL A 307 -12.64 -8.00 -30.47
N GLU A 308 -12.35 -8.33 -31.73
CA GLU A 308 -12.92 -9.50 -32.42
C GLU A 308 -11.83 -10.44 -32.92
N LYS A 309 -11.82 -11.68 -32.40
CA LYS A 309 -10.91 -12.78 -32.80
C LYS A 309 -9.45 -12.34 -32.91
N LEU A 310 -9.04 -11.43 -32.03
CA LEU A 310 -7.73 -10.76 -32.10
C LEU A 310 -6.61 -11.73 -31.78
N THR A 311 -5.58 -11.70 -32.60
CA THR A 311 -4.29 -12.35 -32.35
C THR A 311 -3.17 -11.38 -32.69
N LEU A 312 -2.21 -11.24 -31.80
CA LEU A 312 -1.07 -10.33 -31.91
C LEU A 312 0.25 -11.09 -31.99
N ALA A 313 1.24 -10.55 -32.71
CA ALA A 313 2.63 -10.97 -32.63
C ALA A 313 3.61 -9.81 -32.78
N TYR A 314 4.83 -10.00 -32.30
CA TYR A 314 5.96 -9.17 -32.68
C TYR A 314 6.54 -9.59 -34.00
N PRO A 315 7.17 -8.68 -34.78
CA PRO A 315 7.80 -9.04 -36.07
C PRO A 315 8.80 -10.19 -35.91
N GLY A 316 8.56 -11.32 -36.63
CA GLY A 316 9.44 -12.48 -36.62
C GLY A 316 9.19 -13.47 -35.45
N TYR A 317 8.15 -13.29 -34.67
CA TYR A 317 7.76 -14.20 -33.59
C TYR A 317 6.36 -14.77 -33.83
N ASP A 318 6.07 -15.90 -33.18
CA ASP A 318 4.76 -16.53 -33.18
C ASP A 318 3.72 -15.68 -32.44
N SER A 319 2.44 -16.09 -32.54
CA SER A 319 1.35 -15.43 -31.86
C SER A 319 1.55 -15.40 -30.34
N LEU A 320 1.20 -14.26 -29.69
CA LEU A 320 1.35 -14.08 -28.22
C LEU A 320 0.30 -14.86 -27.44
N PHE A 321 -0.91 -14.96 -27.98
CA PHE A 321 -2.05 -15.62 -27.32
C PHE A 321 -3.04 -16.18 -28.35
N LYS A 322 -3.90 -17.10 -27.90
CA LYS A 322 -5.02 -17.62 -28.68
C LYS A 322 -6.02 -16.52 -28.99
N PRO A 323 -6.78 -16.62 -30.14
CA PRO A 323 -7.75 -15.60 -30.52
C PRO A 323 -8.70 -15.23 -29.38
N ILE A 324 -8.81 -13.93 -29.08
CA ILE A 324 -9.70 -13.39 -28.04
C ILE A 324 -10.77 -12.49 -28.66
N SER A 325 -11.93 -12.44 -28.01
CA SER A 325 -13.01 -11.50 -28.36
C SER A 325 -13.66 -10.98 -27.08
N PHE A 326 -13.84 -9.68 -26.99
CA PHE A 326 -14.58 -9.04 -25.92
C PHE A 326 -15.06 -7.65 -26.35
N ASN A 327 -16.09 -7.14 -25.68
CA ASN A 327 -16.63 -5.81 -25.89
C ASN A 327 -16.67 -5.04 -24.57
N LEU A 328 -16.10 -3.84 -24.54
CA LEU A 328 -16.10 -2.95 -23.39
C LEU A 328 -17.10 -1.84 -23.60
N LYS A 329 -18.16 -1.84 -22.80
CA LYS A 329 -19.20 -0.81 -22.80
C LYS A 329 -18.91 0.31 -21.82
N GLN A 330 -19.54 1.45 -22.05
CA GLN A 330 -19.43 2.59 -21.14
C GLN A 330 -19.85 2.21 -19.72
N GLY A 331 -18.99 2.57 -18.72
CA GLY A 331 -19.21 2.27 -17.31
C GLY A 331 -18.91 0.82 -16.91
N GLN A 332 -18.41 -0.01 -17.82
CA GLN A 332 -18.02 -1.39 -17.57
C GLN A 332 -16.53 -1.49 -17.22
N GLN A 333 -16.17 -2.46 -16.40
CA GLN A 333 -14.80 -2.84 -16.08
C GLN A 333 -14.51 -4.20 -16.67
N VAL A 334 -13.44 -4.31 -17.46
CA VAL A 334 -12.93 -5.57 -18.00
C VAL A 334 -11.52 -5.79 -17.47
N VAL A 335 -11.26 -6.97 -16.93
CA VAL A 335 -9.94 -7.37 -16.42
C VAL A 335 -9.31 -8.42 -17.32
N LEU A 336 -8.08 -8.15 -17.77
CA LEU A 336 -7.26 -9.09 -18.51
C LEU A 336 -6.44 -9.95 -17.54
N LYS A 337 -6.69 -11.26 -17.54
CA LYS A 337 -5.90 -12.26 -16.81
C LYS A 337 -5.02 -13.06 -17.77
N GLY A 338 -3.96 -13.66 -17.23
CA GLY A 338 -3.07 -14.58 -17.96
C GLY A 338 -1.67 -14.58 -17.35
N ASP A 339 -0.88 -15.58 -17.65
CA ASP A 339 0.50 -15.72 -17.15
C ASP A 339 1.39 -14.54 -17.54
N ASN A 340 2.52 -14.40 -16.88
CA ASN A 340 3.54 -13.43 -17.29
C ASN A 340 4.05 -13.78 -18.70
N GLY A 341 4.19 -12.75 -19.53
CA GLY A 341 4.56 -12.91 -20.94
C GLY A 341 3.44 -13.42 -21.86
N SER A 342 2.17 -13.48 -21.41
CA SER A 342 1.02 -13.86 -22.27
C SER A 342 0.54 -12.72 -23.19
N GLY A 343 1.20 -11.58 -23.22
CA GLY A 343 0.85 -10.48 -24.13
C GLY A 343 -0.18 -9.48 -23.61
N LYS A 344 -0.48 -9.45 -22.30
CA LYS A 344 -1.44 -8.50 -21.70
C LYS A 344 -1.08 -7.04 -21.98
N SER A 345 0.12 -6.63 -21.62
CA SER A 345 0.61 -5.26 -21.88
C SER A 345 0.77 -4.99 -23.39
N SER A 346 1.09 -6.01 -24.18
CA SER A 346 1.13 -5.88 -25.64
C SER A 346 -0.25 -5.58 -26.22
N LEU A 347 -1.33 -6.15 -25.65
CA LEU A 347 -2.69 -5.82 -26.05
C LEU A 347 -3.02 -4.34 -25.76
N ILE A 348 -2.67 -3.83 -24.58
CA ILE A 348 -2.88 -2.39 -24.26
C ILE A 348 -2.10 -1.52 -25.25
N ARG A 349 -0.83 -1.84 -25.54
CA ARG A 349 -0.03 -1.08 -26.50
C ARG A 349 -0.59 -1.13 -27.93
N ALA A 350 -1.12 -2.27 -28.35
CA ALA A 350 -1.83 -2.40 -29.63
C ALA A 350 -3.09 -1.53 -29.69
N ILE A 351 -3.88 -1.45 -28.60
CA ILE A 351 -5.03 -0.54 -28.48
C ILE A 351 -4.58 0.93 -28.59
N LEU A 352 -3.45 1.29 -27.97
CA LEU A 352 -2.86 2.63 -28.02
C LEU A 352 -2.14 2.93 -29.35
N LYS A 353 -2.03 1.94 -30.27
CA LYS A 353 -1.25 2.01 -31.50
C LYS A 353 0.22 2.40 -31.27
N GLN A 354 0.76 1.93 -30.16
CA GLN A 354 2.18 2.05 -29.81
C GLN A 354 2.90 0.75 -30.19
N ASP A 355 4.19 0.84 -30.46
CA ASP A 355 5.08 -0.26 -30.86
C ASP A 355 4.77 -0.91 -32.24
N ASP A 356 5.74 -1.71 -32.72
CA ASP A 356 5.64 -2.48 -33.95
C ASP A 356 4.86 -3.82 -33.77
N ILE A 357 3.81 -3.80 -32.96
CA ILE A 357 2.96 -4.98 -32.74
C ILE A 357 2.06 -5.15 -33.95
N LYS A 358 2.10 -6.35 -34.56
CA LYS A 358 1.26 -6.70 -35.70
C LYS A 358 0.01 -7.46 -35.28
N ILE A 359 -1.12 -7.02 -35.82
CA ILE A 359 -2.36 -7.80 -35.78
C ILE A 359 -2.21 -8.89 -36.84
N ILE A 360 -2.18 -10.16 -36.39
CA ILE A 360 -2.14 -11.33 -37.30
C ILE A 360 -3.53 -11.63 -37.84
N ASP A 361 -4.52 -11.64 -36.94
CA ASP A 361 -5.92 -11.91 -37.26
C ASP A 361 -6.82 -11.09 -36.32
N GLY A 362 -8.04 -10.86 -36.77
CA GLY A 362 -9.02 -10.10 -36.02
C GLY A 362 -8.93 -8.57 -36.16
N ASN A 363 -9.66 -7.87 -35.30
CA ASN A 363 -9.78 -6.42 -35.37
C ASN A 363 -9.90 -5.78 -33.96
N ILE A 364 -9.39 -4.55 -33.83
CA ILE A 364 -9.60 -3.66 -32.68
C ILE A 364 -10.33 -2.43 -33.17
N SER A 365 -11.53 -2.19 -32.64
CA SER A 365 -12.34 -1.03 -32.94
C SER A 365 -12.53 -0.17 -31.68
N LEU A 366 -12.14 1.10 -31.77
CA LEU A 366 -12.34 2.10 -30.73
C LEU A 366 -13.43 3.09 -31.18
N ALA A 367 -14.26 3.53 -30.26
CA ALA A 367 -15.18 4.65 -30.51
C ALA A 367 -14.40 5.91 -30.90
N SER A 368 -15.06 6.80 -31.67
CA SER A 368 -14.40 8.03 -32.12
C SER A 368 -14.24 9.04 -30.98
N ASN A 369 -13.21 9.88 -31.07
CA ASN A 369 -12.93 10.98 -30.15
C ASN A 369 -12.81 10.59 -28.67
N LEU A 370 -12.28 9.39 -28.39
CA LEU A 370 -12.01 8.97 -27.01
C LEU A 370 -10.75 9.65 -26.47
N LYS A 371 -10.87 10.13 -25.25
CA LYS A 371 -9.71 10.48 -24.40
C LYS A 371 -9.36 9.26 -23.58
N ILE A 372 -8.13 8.80 -23.71
CA ILE A 372 -7.62 7.60 -23.03
C ILE A 372 -6.59 8.02 -21.99
N SER A 373 -6.74 7.57 -20.76
CA SER A 373 -5.71 7.68 -19.72
C SER A 373 -5.04 6.33 -19.55
N TYR A 374 -3.71 6.29 -19.63
CA TYR A 374 -2.93 5.08 -19.50
C TYR A 374 -2.05 5.13 -18.24
N LEU A 375 -2.26 4.16 -17.36
CA LEU A 375 -1.38 3.87 -16.23
C LEU A 375 -0.51 2.67 -16.58
N GLN A 376 0.73 2.96 -16.97
CA GLN A 376 1.71 1.91 -17.32
C GLN A 376 2.42 1.36 -16.09
N GLN A 377 3.15 0.26 -16.28
CA GLN A 377 4.14 -0.19 -15.31
C GLN A 377 5.16 0.93 -15.06
N LEU A 378 5.90 0.88 -13.95
CA LEU A 378 6.81 1.94 -13.52
C LEU A 378 7.78 2.38 -14.62
N GLU A 379 7.86 3.69 -14.86
CA GLU A 379 8.95 4.34 -15.59
C GLU A 379 10.00 4.83 -14.59
N ASP A 380 11.21 4.27 -14.67
CA ASP A 380 12.30 4.64 -13.73
C ASP A 380 13.05 5.93 -14.13
N ASN A 381 12.86 6.44 -15.35
CA ASN A 381 13.71 7.48 -15.92
C ASN A 381 13.14 8.91 -15.86
N ASN A 382 12.01 9.14 -15.19
CA ASN A 382 11.44 10.47 -15.10
C ASN A 382 12.22 11.33 -14.09
N THR A 383 12.96 12.32 -14.58
CA THR A 383 13.81 13.24 -13.79
C THR A 383 13.09 14.50 -13.33
N ASP A 384 11.82 14.68 -13.69
CA ASP A 384 11.02 15.84 -13.31
C ASP A 384 10.79 15.90 -11.81
N ASN A 385 10.61 17.09 -11.27
CA ASN A 385 9.94 17.27 -9.99
C ASN A 385 8.41 17.26 -10.20
N LEU A 386 7.63 17.14 -9.11
CA LEU A 386 6.17 17.05 -9.20
C LEU A 386 5.51 18.25 -9.90
N LYS A 387 6.12 19.45 -9.83
CA LYS A 387 5.59 20.64 -10.49
C LYS A 387 5.79 20.55 -12.01
N GLN A 388 7.01 20.23 -12.46
CA GLN A 388 7.31 20.02 -13.88
C GLN A 388 6.46 18.89 -14.46
N PHE A 389 6.30 17.81 -13.72
CA PHE A 389 5.44 16.70 -14.11
C PHE A 389 3.98 17.14 -14.30
N ALA A 390 3.43 17.94 -13.39
CA ALA A 390 2.08 18.48 -13.53
C ALA A 390 1.96 19.39 -14.76
N GLU A 391 2.95 20.26 -15.01
CA GLU A 391 3.01 21.15 -16.19
C GLU A 391 3.08 20.35 -17.50
N HIS A 392 3.95 19.32 -17.58
CA HIS A 392 4.10 18.47 -18.78
C HIS A 392 2.83 17.68 -19.11
N HIS A 393 2.07 17.27 -18.09
CA HIS A 393 0.81 16.54 -18.27
C HIS A 393 -0.43 17.41 -18.21
N HIS A 394 -0.30 18.74 -18.19
CA HIS A 394 -1.41 19.71 -18.12
C HIS A 394 -2.35 19.48 -16.94
N LEU A 395 -1.78 19.11 -15.77
CA LEU A 395 -2.51 18.87 -14.53
C LEU A 395 -2.43 20.09 -13.60
N GLU A 396 -3.49 20.28 -12.81
CA GLU A 396 -3.46 21.25 -11.71
C GLU A 396 -2.54 20.76 -10.57
N TYR A 397 -1.45 21.49 -10.33
CA TYR A 397 -0.43 21.07 -9.35
C TYR A 397 -0.99 20.85 -7.94
N ASN A 398 -1.89 21.74 -7.47
CA ASN A 398 -2.49 21.60 -6.13
C ASN A 398 -3.39 20.38 -6.02
N GLU A 399 -4.11 20.02 -7.09
CA GLU A 399 -4.93 18.81 -7.12
C GLU A 399 -4.06 17.56 -7.11
N LEU A 400 -2.94 17.55 -7.86
CA LEU A 400 -1.95 16.47 -7.81
C LEU A 400 -1.44 16.25 -6.37
N LEU A 401 -1.01 17.31 -5.68
CA LEU A 401 -0.55 17.22 -4.30
C LEU A 401 -1.65 16.75 -3.33
N ASN A 402 -2.89 17.16 -3.55
CA ASN A 402 -4.02 16.73 -2.75
C ASN A 402 -4.30 15.23 -2.90
N ILE A 403 -4.29 14.70 -4.14
CA ILE A 403 -4.45 13.25 -4.37
C ILE A 403 -3.27 12.48 -3.78
N LEU A 404 -2.04 12.95 -3.97
CA LEU A 404 -0.86 12.31 -3.38
C LEU A 404 -0.93 12.26 -1.85
N HIS A 405 -1.38 13.34 -1.22
CA HIS A 405 -1.60 13.36 0.23
C HIS A 405 -2.69 12.36 0.67
N LYS A 406 -3.80 12.24 -0.07
CA LYS A 406 -4.85 11.24 0.17
C LYS A 406 -4.33 9.81 0.00
N LEU A 407 -3.40 9.59 -0.92
CA LEU A 407 -2.70 8.31 -1.11
C LEU A 407 -1.60 8.06 -0.06
N GLY A 408 -1.42 8.98 0.91
CA GLY A 408 -0.47 8.84 2.00
C GLY A 408 0.99 9.12 1.62
N VAL A 409 1.23 9.92 0.59
CA VAL A 409 2.57 10.43 0.29
C VAL A 409 2.87 11.61 1.21
N GLU A 410 3.99 11.58 1.91
CA GLU A 410 4.38 12.60 2.86
C GLU A 410 4.78 13.90 2.16
N ARG A 411 4.45 15.05 2.79
CA ARG A 411 4.72 16.38 2.21
C ARG A 411 6.21 16.68 2.06
N ASN A 412 7.07 16.09 2.88
CA ASN A 412 8.53 16.25 2.80
C ASN A 412 9.11 15.69 1.48
N THR A 413 8.43 14.72 0.86
CA THR A 413 8.84 14.12 -0.41
C THR A 413 8.39 14.91 -1.64
N PHE A 414 7.52 15.91 -1.49
CA PHE A 414 6.98 16.68 -2.63
C PHE A 414 8.02 17.54 -3.35
N THR A 415 9.15 17.80 -2.73
CA THR A 415 10.28 18.54 -3.32
C THR A 415 11.26 17.64 -4.07
N ASN A 416 11.15 16.32 -3.93
CA ASN A 416 12.04 15.37 -4.56
C ASN A 416 11.71 15.22 -6.06
N ARG A 417 12.71 14.79 -6.83
CA ARG A 417 12.49 14.35 -8.23
C ARG A 417 11.80 13.00 -8.23
N ILE A 418 11.02 12.72 -9.27
CA ILE A 418 10.27 11.45 -9.38
C ILE A 418 11.23 10.26 -9.40
N CYS A 419 12.39 10.35 -10.07
CA CYS A 419 13.40 9.29 -10.06
C CYS A 419 13.93 8.94 -8.67
N ASP A 420 13.93 9.90 -7.73
CA ASP A 420 14.43 9.72 -6.37
C ASP A 420 13.36 9.14 -5.39
N LEU A 421 12.11 8.99 -5.85
CA LEU A 421 11.02 8.42 -5.07
C LEU A 421 11.11 6.88 -5.02
N SER A 422 10.57 6.29 -3.96
CA SER A 422 10.41 4.83 -3.90
C SER A 422 9.44 4.32 -4.98
N ALA A 423 9.54 3.02 -5.35
CA ALA A 423 8.65 2.43 -6.34
C ALA A 423 7.16 2.64 -6.01
N GLY A 424 6.76 2.49 -4.74
CA GLY A 424 5.39 2.76 -4.30
C GLY A 424 5.00 4.23 -4.39
N GLN A 425 5.92 5.17 -4.11
CA GLN A 425 5.65 6.60 -4.28
C GLN A 425 5.54 6.99 -5.76
N LYS A 426 6.43 6.45 -6.62
CA LYS A 426 6.33 6.61 -8.08
C LYS A 426 4.99 6.13 -8.60
N LYS A 427 4.56 4.91 -8.22
CA LYS A 427 3.25 4.37 -8.63
C LYS A 427 2.10 5.29 -8.22
N LYS A 428 2.14 5.86 -7.01
CA LYS A 428 1.14 6.83 -6.54
C LYS A 428 1.13 8.12 -7.37
N VAL A 429 2.29 8.60 -7.84
CA VAL A 429 2.36 9.78 -8.74
C VAL A 429 1.67 9.49 -10.07
N PHE A 430 1.99 8.35 -10.71
CA PHE A 430 1.36 7.98 -11.98
C PHE A 430 -0.12 7.65 -11.85
N LEU A 431 -0.52 7.05 -10.73
CA LEU A 431 -1.94 6.83 -10.40
C LEU A 431 -2.66 8.18 -10.23
N ALA A 432 -2.09 9.12 -9.49
CA ALA A 432 -2.66 10.45 -9.30
C ALA A 432 -2.82 11.21 -10.63
N LYS A 433 -1.83 11.09 -11.53
CA LYS A 433 -1.93 11.57 -12.91
C LYS A 433 -3.15 10.99 -13.60
N SER A 434 -3.26 9.65 -13.64
CA SER A 434 -4.37 8.97 -14.32
C SER A 434 -5.75 9.38 -13.74
N LEU A 435 -5.84 9.57 -12.43
CA LEU A 435 -7.08 10.01 -11.78
C LEU A 435 -7.49 11.45 -12.13
N LEU A 436 -6.51 12.32 -12.39
CA LEU A 436 -6.74 13.73 -12.74
C LEU A 436 -6.99 13.95 -14.23
N GLU A 437 -6.43 13.11 -15.07
CA GLU A 437 -6.63 13.20 -16.52
C GLU A 437 -8.10 13.04 -16.90
N PRO A 438 -8.67 13.97 -17.66
CA PRO A 438 -10.02 13.81 -18.17
C PRO A 438 -10.05 12.70 -19.23
N ALA A 439 -10.67 11.56 -18.94
CA ALA A 439 -10.70 10.41 -19.84
C ALA A 439 -12.08 9.74 -19.94
N ASN A 440 -12.34 9.13 -21.11
CA ASN A 440 -13.51 8.30 -21.36
C ASN A 440 -13.19 6.80 -21.16
N LEU A 441 -11.90 6.43 -21.30
CA LEU A 441 -11.39 5.08 -21.14
C LEU A 441 -10.10 5.11 -20.33
N TYR A 442 -10.04 4.30 -19.29
CA TYR A 442 -8.83 4.10 -18.48
C TYR A 442 -8.24 2.73 -18.81
N LEU A 443 -6.96 2.73 -19.18
CA LEU A 443 -6.17 1.52 -19.39
C LEU A 443 -5.16 1.42 -18.26
N TRP A 444 -5.34 0.45 -17.36
CA TRP A 444 -4.47 0.31 -16.20
C TRP A 444 -3.69 -1.01 -16.23
N ASP A 445 -2.36 -0.90 -16.20
CA ASP A 445 -1.45 -2.04 -16.18
C ASP A 445 -0.91 -2.25 -14.76
N GLU A 446 -1.37 -3.30 -14.09
CA GLU A 446 -1.05 -3.70 -12.73
C GLU A 446 -1.16 -2.52 -11.73
N PRO A 447 -2.34 -1.91 -11.58
CA PRO A 447 -2.52 -0.71 -10.77
C PRO A 447 -2.24 -0.92 -9.27
N LEU A 448 -2.41 -2.14 -8.76
CA LEU A 448 -2.28 -2.43 -7.33
C LEU A 448 -0.84 -2.73 -6.90
N ASN A 449 0.07 -2.99 -7.84
CA ASN A 449 1.47 -3.26 -7.52
C ASN A 449 2.10 -2.11 -6.75
N TYR A 450 2.86 -2.42 -5.68
CA TYR A 450 3.51 -1.47 -4.77
C TYR A 450 2.55 -0.61 -3.93
N LEU A 451 1.23 -0.81 -4.01
CA LEU A 451 0.26 -0.11 -3.18
C LEU A 451 -0.06 -0.95 -1.94
N ASP A 452 -0.12 -0.29 -0.79
CA ASP A 452 -0.56 -0.95 0.44
C ASP A 452 -2.07 -1.27 0.39
N THR A 453 -2.51 -2.16 1.25
CA THR A 453 -3.90 -2.62 1.32
C THR A 453 -4.91 -1.49 1.52
N PHE A 454 -4.51 -0.41 2.22
CA PHE A 454 -5.34 0.78 2.39
C PHE A 454 -5.58 1.52 1.07
N ASN A 455 -4.52 1.71 0.26
CA ASN A 455 -4.65 2.34 -1.05
C ASN A 455 -5.40 1.43 -2.04
N GLN A 456 -5.26 0.11 -1.94
CA GLN A 456 -6.06 -0.84 -2.71
C GLN A 456 -7.56 -0.67 -2.42
N ASP A 457 -7.95 -0.60 -1.14
CA ASP A 457 -9.34 -0.35 -0.74
C ASP A 457 -9.84 1.01 -1.24
N GLN A 458 -9.00 2.06 -1.23
CA GLN A 458 -9.36 3.37 -1.81
C GLN A 458 -9.68 3.27 -3.31
N ILE A 459 -8.92 2.48 -4.08
CA ILE A 459 -9.14 2.28 -5.51
C ILE A 459 -10.42 1.49 -5.76
N ILE A 460 -10.67 0.43 -4.98
CA ILE A 460 -11.91 -0.36 -5.06
C ILE A 460 -13.12 0.54 -4.84
N GLU A 461 -13.13 1.32 -3.75
CA GLU A 461 -14.22 2.26 -3.44
C GLU A 461 -14.41 3.33 -4.52
N LEU A 462 -13.33 3.84 -5.10
CA LEU A 462 -13.39 4.77 -6.22
C LEU A 462 -14.07 4.15 -7.44
N ILE A 463 -13.66 2.94 -7.85
CA ILE A 463 -14.24 2.25 -9.02
C ILE A 463 -15.72 1.94 -8.78
N LYS A 464 -16.09 1.44 -7.60
CA LYS A 464 -17.50 1.20 -7.22
C LYS A 464 -18.36 2.46 -7.26
N THR A 465 -17.80 3.58 -6.81
CA THR A 465 -18.53 4.86 -6.71
C THR A 465 -18.75 5.51 -8.07
N TYR A 466 -17.71 5.59 -8.89
CA TYR A 466 -17.74 6.34 -10.15
C TYR A 466 -18.06 5.48 -11.37
N ARG A 467 -17.88 4.16 -11.30
CA ARG A 467 -18.02 3.18 -12.39
C ARG A 467 -17.42 3.67 -13.70
N PRO A 468 -16.12 4.04 -13.73
CA PRO A 468 -15.46 4.48 -14.95
C PRO A 468 -15.34 3.33 -15.94
N THR A 469 -15.27 3.63 -17.25
CA THR A 469 -14.97 2.61 -18.26
C THR A 469 -13.50 2.23 -18.20
N MET A 470 -13.17 0.96 -17.92
CA MET A 470 -11.80 0.53 -17.65
C MET A 470 -11.46 -0.80 -18.31
N LEU A 471 -10.24 -0.88 -18.84
CA LEU A 471 -9.57 -2.13 -19.16
C LEU A 471 -8.35 -2.23 -18.22
N ILE A 472 -8.32 -3.27 -17.39
CA ILE A 472 -7.36 -3.40 -16.31
C ILE A 472 -6.60 -4.71 -16.48
N ILE A 473 -5.29 -4.72 -16.35
CA ILE A 473 -4.49 -5.92 -16.15
C ILE A 473 -4.29 -6.08 -14.66
N GLU A 474 -4.82 -7.15 -14.07
CA GLU A 474 -4.67 -7.43 -12.65
C GLU A 474 -4.81 -8.92 -12.34
N HIS A 475 -4.14 -9.36 -11.27
CA HIS A 475 -4.11 -10.75 -10.82
C HIS A 475 -4.78 -10.97 -9.46
N ASP A 476 -5.13 -9.91 -8.75
CA ASP A 476 -5.77 -9.97 -7.45
C ASP A 476 -7.25 -10.35 -7.59
N SER A 477 -7.61 -11.56 -7.11
CA SER A 477 -8.96 -12.09 -7.23
C SER A 477 -9.96 -11.28 -6.44
N ARG A 478 -9.59 -10.82 -5.23
CA ARG A 478 -10.47 -9.98 -4.39
C ARG A 478 -10.80 -8.66 -5.09
N PHE A 479 -9.80 -8.01 -5.66
CA PHE A 479 -10.03 -6.76 -6.40
C PHE A 479 -11.03 -6.97 -7.52
N ILE A 480 -10.86 -8.03 -8.31
CA ILE A 480 -11.72 -8.35 -9.46
C ILE A 480 -13.17 -8.60 -9.00
N ASP A 481 -13.34 -9.41 -7.96
CA ASP A 481 -14.65 -9.73 -7.39
C ASP A 481 -15.33 -8.49 -6.79
N GLU A 482 -14.56 -7.66 -6.09
CA GLU A 482 -15.08 -6.45 -5.44
C GLU A 482 -15.55 -5.38 -6.42
N ILE A 483 -14.91 -5.25 -7.58
CA ILE A 483 -15.33 -4.28 -8.62
C ILE A 483 -16.34 -4.85 -9.61
N ASP A 484 -16.74 -6.14 -9.48
CA ASP A 484 -17.68 -6.83 -10.38
C ASP A 484 -17.23 -6.77 -11.85
N ALA A 485 -15.94 -7.02 -12.11
CA ALA A 485 -15.34 -6.93 -13.44
C ALA A 485 -15.57 -8.18 -14.28
N GLU A 486 -15.80 -7.99 -15.58
CA GLU A 486 -15.75 -9.07 -16.56
C GLU A 486 -14.30 -9.53 -16.78
N VAL A 487 -14.03 -10.83 -16.70
CA VAL A 487 -12.69 -11.39 -16.84
C VAL A 487 -12.46 -11.94 -18.24
N VAL A 488 -11.40 -11.48 -18.89
CA VAL A 488 -10.91 -12.02 -20.18
C VAL A 488 -9.56 -12.66 -19.94
N GLU A 489 -9.46 -13.97 -20.22
CA GLU A 489 -8.24 -14.74 -20.01
C GLU A 489 -7.42 -14.85 -21.28
N LEU A 490 -6.16 -14.41 -21.23
CA LEU A 490 -5.19 -14.58 -22.32
C LEU A 490 -4.43 -15.88 -22.12
N GLN A 491 -4.72 -16.88 -22.96
CA GLN A 491 -4.04 -18.17 -22.96
C GLN A 491 -2.92 -18.18 -24.00
N LYS A 492 -1.76 -18.70 -23.63
CA LYS A 492 -0.67 -18.92 -24.60
C LYS A 492 -1.13 -19.87 -25.70
N PRO A 493 -0.54 -19.76 -26.92
CA PRO A 493 -0.88 -20.58 -28.09
C PRO A 493 -0.80 -22.08 -27.85
#